data_af918b40f7aaf1c4448deaa5c494b5c3
#
_entry.id   af918b40f7aaf1c4448deaa5c494b5c3
#
_cell.length_a   1.000
_cell.length_b   1.000
_cell.length_c   1.000
_cell.angle_alpha   90.00
_cell.angle_beta   90.00
_cell.angle_gamma   90.00
#
_symmetry.space_group_name_H-M   'P 1'
#
loop_
_entity.id
_entity.type
_entity.pdbx_description
1 polymer ?
#
loop_
_entity_poly.entity_id
_entity_poly.type
_entity_poly.pdbx_seq_one_letter_code
_entity_poly.pdbx_strand_id
1 'polypeptide(L)'
;AWEPTKPVEIVVAAGAGGASDQMARMIQAAIQKNNLMKQPMVVSLKGGASGAEALMYMKSSDGDPNKVLIAYSLIYMLPLSAKIPFNWRELTPVSVIAMDQFVLWDNTTLPYKNVKEFVDAAKAAPQPFKMGGTGSKREDHILTVFMEKKTGAKFAYLPYKSGGEAATQLVGNHTASNVNNPSENLEVWRAGQVR
;
A
#
# COMPACT_ATOMS: atom_id res chain seq x y z
N ALA A 1 7.06 7.84 32.89
CA ALA A 1 6.84 7.53 31.47
C ALA A 1 6.00 8.65 30.85
N TRP A 2 6.23 8.99 29.60
CA TRP A 2 5.41 9.94 28.86
C TRP A 2 4.00 9.37 28.66
N GLU A 3 2.98 10.19 28.86
CA GLU A 3 1.57 9.86 28.62
C GLU A 3 0.95 10.98 27.80
N PRO A 4 0.27 10.70 26.70
CA PRO A 4 -0.35 11.72 25.88
C PRO A 4 -1.47 12.46 26.65
N THR A 5 -1.53 13.77 26.49
CA THR A 5 -2.56 14.62 27.09
C THR A 5 -3.69 14.98 26.11
N LYS A 6 -3.53 14.64 24.86
CA LYS A 6 -4.52 14.81 23.78
C LYS A 6 -4.52 13.56 22.87
N PRO A 7 -5.52 13.36 22.00
CA PRO A 7 -5.57 12.24 21.06
C PRO A 7 -4.27 12.11 20.27
N VAL A 8 -3.83 10.86 20.05
CA VAL A 8 -2.68 10.55 19.21
C VAL A 8 -3.16 10.20 17.81
N GLU A 9 -2.66 10.89 16.81
CA GLU A 9 -2.98 10.68 15.41
C GLU A 9 -2.01 9.67 14.79
N ILE A 10 -2.54 8.58 14.22
CA ILE A 10 -1.77 7.65 13.41
C ILE A 10 -2.04 7.94 11.93
N VAL A 11 -1.03 8.46 11.26
CA VAL A 11 -1.09 8.93 9.87
C VAL A 11 -0.79 7.78 8.92
N VAL A 12 -1.61 7.65 7.88
CA VAL A 12 -1.50 6.62 6.86
C VAL A 12 -1.37 7.26 5.48
N ALA A 13 -0.31 6.95 4.76
CA ALA A 13 -0.01 7.50 3.43
C ALA A 13 -0.73 6.74 2.29
N ALA A 14 -1.94 6.27 2.54
CA ALA A 14 -2.76 5.53 1.58
C ALA A 14 -4.24 5.78 1.83
N GLY A 15 -5.09 5.26 0.95
CA GLY A 15 -6.55 5.26 1.11
C GLY A 15 -7.04 4.13 2.03
N ALA A 16 -8.34 4.14 2.29
CA ALA A 16 -9.01 3.13 3.11
C ALA A 16 -8.86 1.71 2.51
N GLY A 17 -8.79 0.70 3.39
CA GLY A 17 -8.70 -0.71 3.03
C GLY A 17 -7.33 -1.18 2.56
N GLY A 18 -6.33 -0.29 2.47
CA GLY A 18 -4.93 -0.68 2.22
C GLY A 18 -4.27 -1.32 3.44
N ALA A 19 -3.14 -2.02 3.24
CA ALA A 19 -2.42 -2.71 4.31
C ALA A 19 -2.02 -1.77 5.46
N SER A 20 -1.60 -0.54 5.14
CA SER A 20 -1.24 0.46 6.15
C SER A 20 -2.44 0.95 6.96
N ASP A 21 -3.62 1.10 6.34
CA ASP A 21 -4.87 1.43 7.04
C ASP A 21 -5.28 0.29 7.98
N GLN A 22 -5.24 -0.96 7.49
CA GLN A 22 -5.53 -2.15 8.31
C GLN A 22 -4.59 -2.22 9.52
N MET A 23 -3.29 -1.99 9.32
CA MET A 23 -2.30 -1.97 10.41
C MET A 23 -2.60 -0.86 11.42
N ALA A 24 -2.88 0.36 10.97
CA ALA A 24 -3.21 1.48 11.83
C ALA A 24 -4.44 1.18 12.70
N ARG A 25 -5.48 0.58 12.12
CA ARG A 25 -6.70 0.18 12.83
C ARG A 25 -6.45 -0.96 13.80
N MET A 26 -5.57 -1.89 13.46
CA MET A 26 -5.17 -2.98 14.37
C MET A 26 -4.44 -2.43 15.60
N ILE A 27 -3.52 -1.48 15.41
CA ILE A 27 -2.82 -0.80 16.50
C ILE A 27 -3.83 -0.02 17.37
N GLN A 28 -4.71 0.76 16.75
CA GLN A 28 -5.78 1.50 17.44
C GLN A 28 -6.63 0.56 18.30
N ALA A 29 -7.10 -0.54 17.72
CA ALA A 29 -7.93 -1.53 18.43
C ALA A 29 -7.18 -2.20 19.57
N ALA A 30 -5.89 -2.54 19.37
CA ALA A 30 -5.07 -3.15 20.43
C ALA A 30 -4.87 -2.21 21.61
N ILE A 31 -4.59 -0.93 21.36
CA ILE A 31 -4.43 0.11 22.37
C ILE A 31 -5.73 0.28 23.17
N GLN A 32 -6.86 0.39 22.46
CA GLN A 32 -8.17 0.58 23.09
C GLN A 32 -8.58 -0.65 23.91
N LYS A 33 -8.47 -1.86 23.35
CA LYS A 33 -8.86 -3.11 23.99
C LYS A 33 -8.10 -3.37 25.29
N ASN A 34 -6.82 -2.99 25.33
CA ASN A 34 -5.94 -3.27 26.45
C ASN A 34 -5.72 -2.05 27.36
N ASN A 35 -6.42 -0.95 27.14
CA ASN A 35 -6.29 0.29 27.90
C ASN A 35 -4.83 0.76 28.05
N LEU A 36 -4.06 0.68 26.94
CA LEU A 36 -2.63 0.99 26.94
C LEU A 36 -2.34 2.50 26.98
N MET A 37 -3.34 3.34 26.74
CA MET A 37 -3.23 4.78 26.69
C MET A 37 -4.54 5.43 27.13
N LYS A 38 -4.47 6.53 27.89
CA LYS A 38 -5.67 7.25 28.38
C LYS A 38 -6.37 8.02 27.26
N GLN A 39 -5.61 8.58 26.34
CA GLN A 39 -6.15 9.31 25.21
C GLN A 39 -6.45 8.37 24.05
N PRO A 40 -7.45 8.65 23.22
CA PRO A 40 -7.74 7.82 22.05
C PRO A 40 -6.66 7.96 20.97
N MET A 41 -6.45 6.90 20.22
CA MET A 41 -5.73 6.95 18.96
C MET A 41 -6.70 7.14 17.79
N VAL A 42 -6.39 8.03 16.86
CA VAL A 42 -7.23 8.37 15.69
C VAL A 42 -6.47 8.05 14.42
N VAL A 43 -7.08 7.27 13.53
CA VAL A 43 -6.50 6.97 12.20
C VAL A 43 -6.83 8.10 11.23
N SER A 44 -5.80 8.63 10.56
CA SER A 44 -5.89 9.72 9.58
C SER A 44 -5.32 9.27 8.23
N LEU A 45 -6.19 9.17 7.22
CA LEU A 45 -5.81 8.75 5.88
C LEU A 45 -5.40 9.96 5.03
N LYS A 46 -4.15 9.96 4.56
CA LYS A 46 -3.55 11.04 3.75
C LYS A 46 -2.84 10.47 2.53
N GLY A 47 -3.63 9.83 1.64
CA GLY A 47 -3.13 9.15 0.45
C GLY A 47 -2.93 10.05 -0.77
N GLY A 48 -3.19 11.35 -0.67
CA GLY A 48 -3.08 12.30 -1.79
C GLY A 48 -1.69 12.32 -2.41
N ALA A 49 -1.63 12.55 -3.73
CA ALA A 49 -0.40 12.59 -4.52
C ALA A 49 0.52 11.37 -4.28
N SER A 50 -0.04 10.17 -4.34
CA SER A 50 0.66 8.89 -4.07
C SER A 50 1.32 8.80 -2.68
N GLY A 51 0.76 9.51 -1.69
CA GLY A 51 1.25 9.53 -0.31
C GLY A 51 2.10 10.75 0.06
N ALA A 52 2.39 11.64 -0.87
CA ALA A 52 3.13 12.89 -0.60
C ALA A 52 2.44 13.76 0.44
N GLU A 53 1.10 13.77 0.45
CA GLU A 53 0.30 14.48 1.44
C GLU A 53 0.69 14.09 2.87
N ALA A 54 0.79 12.79 3.16
CA ALA A 54 1.17 12.30 4.49
C ALA A 54 2.58 12.73 4.87
N LEU A 55 3.55 12.62 3.96
CA LEU A 55 4.94 13.00 4.24
C LEU A 55 5.08 14.50 4.51
N MET A 56 4.41 15.33 3.72
CA MET A 56 4.43 16.79 3.94
C MET A 56 3.68 17.19 5.20
N TYR A 57 2.58 16.49 5.52
CA TYR A 57 1.86 16.68 6.77
C TYR A 57 2.73 16.35 8.00
N MET A 58 3.44 15.22 7.97
CA MET A 58 4.37 14.87 9.05
C MET A 58 5.50 15.88 9.18
N LYS A 59 6.08 16.32 8.07
CA LYS A 59 7.10 17.38 8.08
C LYS A 59 6.61 18.67 8.71
N SER A 60 5.38 19.11 8.39
CA SER A 60 4.77 20.31 8.98
C SER A 60 4.39 20.14 10.45
N SER A 61 4.46 18.92 10.97
CA SER A 61 4.11 18.56 12.35
C SER A 61 5.35 18.26 13.20
N ASP A 62 6.51 18.76 12.80
CA ASP A 62 7.76 18.56 13.53
C ASP A 62 7.62 18.98 15.01
N GLY A 63 8.16 18.14 15.89
CA GLY A 63 8.07 18.31 17.32
C GLY A 63 6.70 17.98 17.95
N ASP A 64 5.67 17.58 17.21
CA ASP A 64 4.40 17.14 17.78
C ASP A 64 4.49 15.66 18.25
N PRO A 65 4.53 15.39 19.57
CA PRO A 65 4.66 14.04 20.09
C PRO A 65 3.38 13.21 19.95
N ASN A 66 2.27 13.79 19.48
CA ASN A 66 0.99 13.11 19.35
C ASN A 66 0.70 12.68 17.90
N LYS A 67 1.71 12.63 17.04
CA LYS A 67 1.59 12.14 15.67
C LYS A 67 2.59 11.04 15.39
N VAL A 68 2.11 9.94 14.83
CA VAL A 68 2.94 8.85 14.35
C VAL A 68 2.56 8.50 12.91
N LEU A 69 3.53 8.06 12.11
CA LEU A 69 3.33 7.66 10.72
C LEU A 69 3.53 6.15 10.60
N ILE A 70 2.62 5.46 9.92
CA ILE A 70 2.94 4.14 9.38
C ILE A 70 3.88 4.35 8.20
N ALA A 71 5.19 4.16 8.47
CA ALA A 71 6.25 4.35 7.49
C ALA A 71 6.61 3.02 6.83
N TYR A 72 6.90 3.06 5.54
CA TYR A 72 7.39 1.95 4.72
C TYR A 72 8.29 2.52 3.62
N SER A 73 8.69 1.75 2.62
CA SER A 73 9.61 2.17 1.55
C SER A 73 9.25 3.49 0.86
N LEU A 74 7.99 3.91 0.90
CA LEU A 74 7.50 5.20 0.44
C LEU A 74 8.38 6.39 0.89
N ILE A 75 8.84 6.40 2.15
CA ILE A 75 9.65 7.51 2.70
C ILE A 75 10.99 7.70 2.00
N TYR A 76 11.49 6.66 1.33
CA TYR A 76 12.71 6.69 0.55
C TYR A 76 12.45 6.94 -0.94
N MET A 77 11.38 6.34 -1.47
CA MET A 77 11.11 6.29 -2.91
C MET A 77 10.44 7.57 -3.42
N LEU A 78 9.49 8.09 -2.67
CA LEU A 78 8.68 9.23 -3.12
C LEU A 78 9.48 10.52 -3.28
N PRO A 79 10.43 10.88 -2.39
CA PRO A 79 11.29 12.05 -2.62
C PRO A 79 12.10 11.98 -3.91
N LEU A 80 12.51 10.77 -4.32
CA LEU A 80 13.26 10.57 -5.57
C LEU A 80 12.38 10.68 -6.81
N SER A 81 11.12 10.27 -6.71
CA SER A 81 10.20 10.20 -7.85
C SER A 81 9.33 11.45 -8.04
N ALA A 82 8.95 12.11 -6.95
CA ALA A 82 8.04 13.26 -6.94
C ALA A 82 8.73 14.61 -6.66
N LYS A 83 10.04 14.62 -6.38
CA LYS A 83 10.83 15.83 -6.07
C LYS A 83 10.22 16.66 -4.93
N ILE A 84 9.61 16.02 -3.95
CA ILE A 84 9.07 16.70 -2.77
C ILE A 84 10.20 17.10 -1.81
N PRO A 85 10.09 18.23 -1.09
CA PRO A 85 11.10 18.69 -0.14
C PRO A 85 10.99 17.93 1.19
N PHE A 86 11.14 16.61 1.15
CA PHE A 86 11.08 15.70 2.30
C PHE A 86 12.31 14.81 2.35
N ASN A 87 12.84 14.61 3.54
CA ASN A 87 13.91 13.66 3.80
C ASN A 87 13.48 12.73 4.93
N TRP A 88 13.64 11.42 4.76
CA TRP A 88 13.27 10.44 5.78
C TRP A 88 14.02 10.64 7.12
N ARG A 89 15.17 11.31 7.11
CA ARG A 89 15.93 11.67 8.32
C ARG A 89 15.25 12.74 9.18
N GLU A 90 14.22 13.40 8.64
CA GLU A 90 13.36 14.32 9.40
C GLU A 90 12.37 13.58 10.30
N LEU A 91 12.24 12.24 10.15
CA LEU A 91 11.43 11.39 11.01
C LEU A 91 12.25 10.73 12.10
N THR A 92 11.68 10.57 13.29
CA THR A 92 12.24 9.78 14.39
C THR A 92 11.68 8.35 14.32
N PRO A 93 12.52 7.32 14.07
CA PRO A 93 12.08 5.94 14.08
C PRO A 93 11.59 5.52 15.48
N VAL A 94 10.44 4.86 15.56
CA VAL A 94 9.89 4.35 16.82
C VAL A 94 10.08 2.84 16.92
N SER A 95 9.58 2.08 15.93
CA SER A 95 9.69 0.61 15.92
C SER A 95 9.48 0.06 14.52
N VAL A 96 10.06 -1.10 14.24
CA VAL A 96 9.70 -1.95 13.10
C VAL A 96 8.64 -2.94 13.58
N ILE A 97 7.47 -2.94 12.96
CA ILE A 97 6.32 -3.72 13.40
C ILE A 97 6.14 -4.99 12.55
N ALA A 98 6.37 -4.88 11.22
CA ALA A 98 6.17 -5.97 10.28
C ALA A 98 7.09 -5.85 9.08
N MET A 99 7.26 -6.97 8.37
CA MET A 99 7.88 -7.01 7.03
C MET A 99 6.81 -6.74 5.98
N ASP A 100 7.15 -5.90 5.02
CA ASP A 100 6.26 -5.52 3.91
C ASP A 100 6.46 -6.52 2.76
N GLN A 101 5.51 -7.44 2.57
CA GLN A 101 5.57 -8.49 1.56
C GLN A 101 4.52 -8.27 0.48
N PHE A 102 4.91 -8.52 -0.78
CA PHE A 102 4.07 -8.32 -1.95
C PHE A 102 3.77 -9.64 -2.65
N VAL A 103 2.55 -9.77 -3.15
CA VAL A 103 2.06 -10.92 -3.89
C VAL A 103 1.46 -10.44 -5.21
N LEU A 104 1.73 -11.19 -6.27
CA LEU A 104 1.05 -11.05 -7.55
C LEU A 104 -0.26 -11.85 -7.49
N TRP A 105 -1.37 -11.19 -7.80
CA TRP A 105 -2.70 -11.77 -7.78
C TRP A 105 -3.32 -11.72 -9.16
N ASP A 106 -4.07 -12.74 -9.53
CA ASP A 106 -4.93 -12.73 -10.70
C ASP A 106 -6.38 -13.15 -10.36
N ASN A 107 -7.31 -12.88 -11.27
CA ASN A 107 -8.71 -13.27 -11.12
C ASN A 107 -8.87 -14.74 -11.54
N THR A 108 -9.56 -15.55 -10.71
CA THR A 108 -9.76 -16.98 -10.96
C THR A 108 -10.57 -17.30 -12.21
N THR A 109 -11.32 -16.32 -12.75
CA THR A 109 -12.03 -16.47 -14.02
C THR A 109 -11.11 -16.43 -15.25
N LEU A 110 -9.86 -15.96 -15.08
CA LEU A 110 -8.85 -15.95 -16.14
C LEU A 110 -8.30 -17.37 -16.37
N PRO A 111 -7.90 -17.73 -17.61
CA PRO A 111 -7.51 -19.09 -17.96
C PRO A 111 -6.12 -19.48 -17.41
N TYR A 112 -5.35 -18.53 -16.92
CA TYR A 112 -3.98 -18.76 -16.42
C TYR A 112 -4.02 -19.45 -15.06
N LYS A 113 -3.15 -20.44 -14.83
CA LYS A 113 -3.07 -21.17 -13.56
C LYS A 113 -1.80 -20.89 -12.77
N ASN A 114 -0.85 -20.20 -13.38
CA ASN A 114 0.43 -19.84 -12.77
C ASN A 114 1.06 -18.63 -13.46
N VAL A 115 2.11 -18.08 -12.84
CA VAL A 115 2.80 -16.87 -13.33
C VAL A 115 3.36 -17.05 -14.74
N LYS A 116 3.85 -18.27 -15.07
CA LYS A 116 4.40 -18.51 -16.41
C LYS A 116 3.32 -18.38 -17.49
N GLU A 117 2.18 -19.03 -17.30
CA GLU A 117 1.05 -18.92 -18.22
C GLU A 117 0.54 -17.48 -18.36
N PHE A 118 0.45 -16.75 -17.26
CA PHE A 118 0.07 -15.34 -17.25
C PHE A 118 1.05 -14.48 -18.07
N VAL A 119 2.35 -14.66 -17.85
CA VAL A 119 3.39 -13.92 -18.60
C VAL A 119 3.38 -14.28 -20.07
N ASP A 120 3.27 -15.57 -20.42
CA ASP A 120 3.23 -16.02 -21.81
C ASP A 120 2.01 -15.43 -22.54
N ALA A 121 0.86 -15.41 -21.90
CA ALA A 121 -0.35 -14.78 -22.43
C ALA A 121 -0.19 -13.26 -22.58
N ALA A 122 0.41 -12.58 -21.60
CA ALA A 122 0.67 -11.15 -21.67
C ALA A 122 1.61 -10.79 -22.84
N LYS A 123 2.62 -11.65 -23.12
CA LYS A 123 3.52 -11.49 -24.27
C LYS A 123 2.83 -11.68 -25.61
N ALA A 124 1.87 -12.60 -25.69
CA ALA A 124 1.11 -12.91 -26.90
C ALA A 124 -0.07 -11.95 -27.14
N ALA A 125 -0.44 -11.17 -26.14
CA ALA A 125 -1.60 -10.30 -26.22
C ALA A 125 -1.38 -9.12 -27.18
N PRO A 126 -2.40 -8.74 -28.00
CA PRO A 126 -2.29 -7.61 -28.91
C PRO A 126 -2.25 -6.24 -28.19
N GLN A 127 -2.67 -6.22 -26.93
CA GLN A 127 -2.63 -5.05 -26.05
C GLN A 127 -2.01 -5.41 -24.70
N PRO A 128 -1.28 -4.50 -24.07
CA PRO A 128 -0.69 -4.74 -22.75
C PRO A 128 -1.77 -5.09 -21.72
N PHE A 129 -1.51 -6.12 -20.90
CA PHE A 129 -2.37 -6.44 -19.77
C PHE A 129 -2.35 -5.31 -18.74
N LYS A 130 -3.51 -4.98 -18.19
CA LYS A 130 -3.65 -3.98 -17.13
C LYS A 130 -3.21 -4.57 -15.81
N MET A 131 -2.24 -3.92 -15.17
CA MET A 131 -1.73 -4.26 -13.83
C MET A 131 -2.17 -3.19 -12.84
N GLY A 132 -2.90 -3.59 -11.80
CA GLY A 132 -3.31 -2.68 -10.73
C GLY A 132 -2.29 -2.64 -9.60
N GLY A 133 -2.23 -1.52 -8.90
CA GLY A 133 -1.44 -1.38 -7.67
C GLY A 133 -1.65 -0.02 -7.01
N THR A 134 -1.07 0.17 -5.84
CA THR A 134 -1.21 1.40 -5.06
C THR A 134 -0.20 2.46 -5.50
N GLY A 135 -0.70 3.60 -5.93
CA GLY A 135 0.12 4.75 -6.30
C GLY A 135 0.99 4.55 -7.54
N SER A 136 1.68 5.58 -7.93
CA SER A 136 2.59 5.57 -9.09
C SER A 136 4.04 5.65 -8.63
N LYS A 137 4.95 4.94 -9.32
CA LYS A 137 6.39 4.87 -9.03
C LYS A 137 6.70 4.38 -7.62
N ARG A 138 5.83 3.54 -7.07
CA ARG A 138 5.96 2.86 -5.79
C ARG A 138 6.22 1.37 -6.00
N GLU A 139 6.15 0.59 -4.94
CA GLU A 139 6.52 -0.82 -4.87
C GLU A 139 5.86 -1.65 -5.97
N ASP A 140 4.56 -1.52 -6.12
CA ASP A 140 3.74 -2.29 -7.07
C ASP A 140 4.10 -1.95 -8.52
N HIS A 141 4.32 -0.67 -8.80
CA HIS A 141 4.76 -0.21 -10.12
C HIS A 141 6.18 -0.69 -10.43
N ILE A 142 7.08 -0.65 -9.43
CA ILE A 142 8.46 -1.13 -9.58
C ILE A 142 8.46 -2.63 -9.87
N LEU A 143 7.65 -3.42 -9.16
CA LEU A 143 7.54 -4.84 -9.40
C LEU A 143 7.00 -5.12 -10.80
N THR A 144 6.01 -4.37 -11.28
CA THR A 144 5.49 -4.47 -12.64
C THR A 144 6.60 -4.22 -13.68
N VAL A 145 7.37 -3.15 -13.52
CA VAL A 145 8.51 -2.84 -14.42
C VAL A 145 9.62 -3.89 -14.33
N PHE A 146 9.86 -4.43 -13.14
CA PHE A 146 10.81 -5.53 -12.96
C PHE A 146 10.37 -6.78 -13.72
N MET A 147 9.09 -7.14 -13.65
CA MET A 147 8.52 -8.25 -14.43
C MET A 147 8.69 -8.00 -15.95
N GLU A 148 8.39 -6.79 -16.43
CA GLU A 148 8.62 -6.43 -17.85
C GLU A 148 10.07 -6.67 -18.28
N LYS A 149 11.02 -6.17 -17.48
CA LYS A 149 12.46 -6.32 -17.77
C LYS A 149 12.92 -7.77 -17.77
N LYS A 150 12.40 -8.59 -16.86
CA LYS A 150 12.80 -9.98 -16.72
C LYS A 150 12.15 -10.92 -17.74
N THR A 151 10.95 -10.61 -18.18
CA THR A 151 10.14 -11.51 -19.00
C THR A 151 10.00 -11.05 -20.45
N GLY A 152 10.16 -9.76 -20.71
CA GLY A 152 9.85 -9.14 -22.01
C GLY A 152 8.37 -8.88 -22.25
N ALA A 153 7.49 -9.27 -21.31
CA ALA A 153 6.08 -8.89 -21.34
C ALA A 153 5.90 -7.37 -21.24
N LYS A 154 4.74 -6.86 -21.66
CA LYS A 154 4.36 -5.45 -21.51
C LYS A 154 3.08 -5.34 -20.71
N PHE A 155 3.04 -4.37 -19.81
CA PHE A 155 1.91 -4.11 -18.94
C PHE A 155 1.50 -2.65 -18.99
N ALA A 156 0.20 -2.39 -18.84
CA ALA A 156 -0.35 -1.05 -18.61
C ALA A 156 -0.63 -0.92 -17.11
N TYR A 157 0.24 -0.23 -16.38
CA TYR A 157 0.08 -0.06 -14.94
C TYR A 157 -0.99 0.99 -14.62
N LEU A 158 -1.94 0.63 -13.76
CA LEU A 158 -3.04 1.48 -13.30
C LEU A 158 -2.88 1.75 -11.79
N PRO A 159 -2.53 2.98 -11.39
CA PRO A 159 -2.39 3.34 -9.98
C PRO A 159 -3.75 3.61 -9.34
N TYR A 160 -3.99 3.01 -8.18
CA TYR A 160 -5.15 3.22 -7.32
C TYR A 160 -4.74 3.89 -6.00
N LYS A 161 -5.73 4.35 -5.22
CA LYS A 161 -5.47 5.04 -3.94
C LYS A 161 -5.09 4.08 -2.82
N SER A 162 -5.48 2.80 -2.95
CA SER A 162 -5.18 1.76 -1.96
C SER A 162 -5.21 0.37 -2.61
N GLY A 163 -4.60 -0.61 -1.94
CA GLY A 163 -4.68 -2.01 -2.36
C GLY A 163 -6.09 -2.58 -2.27
N GLY A 164 -6.93 -2.10 -1.34
CA GLY A 164 -8.33 -2.47 -1.29
C GLY A 164 -9.11 -2.05 -2.54
N GLU A 165 -8.84 -0.85 -3.07
CA GLU A 165 -9.39 -0.41 -4.35
C GLU A 165 -8.87 -1.26 -5.51
N ALA A 166 -7.56 -1.53 -5.54
CA ALA A 166 -6.94 -2.39 -6.55
C ALA A 166 -7.53 -3.82 -6.54
N ALA A 167 -7.78 -4.39 -5.34
CA ALA A 167 -8.44 -5.69 -5.19
C ALA A 167 -9.86 -5.70 -5.78
N THR A 168 -10.64 -4.66 -5.52
CA THR A 168 -11.99 -4.49 -6.09
C THR A 168 -11.96 -4.44 -7.62
N GLN A 169 -11.00 -3.72 -8.19
CA GLN A 169 -10.83 -3.62 -9.64
C GLN A 169 -10.41 -4.98 -10.25
N LEU A 170 -9.60 -5.76 -9.54
CA LEU A 170 -9.21 -7.10 -9.98
C LEU A 170 -10.43 -8.05 -9.99
N VAL A 171 -11.21 -8.07 -8.91
CA VAL A 171 -12.42 -8.90 -8.82
C VAL A 171 -13.42 -8.53 -9.92
N GLY A 172 -13.55 -7.23 -10.24
CA GLY A 172 -14.40 -6.72 -11.32
C GLY A 172 -13.86 -6.95 -12.74
N ASN A 173 -12.70 -7.61 -12.91
CA ASN A 173 -12.02 -7.81 -14.21
C ASN A 173 -11.66 -6.51 -14.93
N HIS A 174 -11.49 -5.40 -14.18
CA HIS A 174 -11.00 -4.12 -14.74
C HIS A 174 -9.49 -4.12 -14.91
N THR A 175 -8.78 -4.98 -14.16
CA THR A 175 -7.36 -5.30 -14.32
C THR A 175 -7.20 -6.82 -14.50
N ALA A 176 -6.15 -7.23 -15.20
CA ALA A 176 -5.81 -8.65 -15.37
C ALA A 176 -5.10 -9.21 -14.12
N SER A 177 -4.38 -8.36 -13.42
CA SER A 177 -3.63 -8.71 -12.22
C SER A 177 -3.43 -7.47 -11.35
N ASN A 178 -3.10 -7.67 -10.08
CA ASN A 178 -2.59 -6.62 -9.23
C ASN A 178 -1.42 -7.12 -8.37
N VAL A 179 -0.68 -6.16 -7.80
CA VAL A 179 0.29 -6.40 -6.75
C VAL A 179 -0.28 -5.83 -5.47
N ASN A 180 -0.45 -6.67 -4.46
CA ASN A 180 -0.99 -6.29 -3.16
C ASN A 180 -0.31 -7.07 -2.03
N ASN A 181 -0.34 -6.52 -0.83
CA ASN A 181 -0.01 -7.29 0.36
C ASN A 181 -1.08 -8.39 0.60
N PRO A 182 -0.71 -9.51 1.22
CA PRO A 182 -1.67 -10.62 1.44
C PRO A 182 -2.98 -10.19 2.10
N SER A 183 -2.92 -9.30 3.10
CA SER A 183 -4.08 -8.83 3.84
C SER A 183 -5.13 -8.10 2.99
N GLU A 184 -4.71 -7.46 1.91
CA GLU A 184 -5.58 -6.65 1.05
C GLU A 184 -6.48 -7.51 0.15
N ASN A 185 -6.04 -8.73 -0.17
CA ASN A 185 -6.78 -9.67 -1.02
C ASN A 185 -7.33 -10.88 -0.24
N LEU A 186 -7.11 -10.97 1.06
CA LEU A 186 -7.40 -12.18 1.85
C LEU A 186 -8.87 -12.62 1.74
N GLU A 187 -9.81 -11.70 1.84
CA GLU A 187 -11.24 -12.03 1.81
C GLU A 187 -11.69 -12.49 0.42
N VAL A 188 -11.25 -11.81 -0.64
CA VAL A 188 -11.58 -12.20 -2.01
C VAL A 188 -10.86 -13.47 -2.45
N TRP A 189 -9.68 -13.76 -1.87
CA TRP A 189 -9.00 -15.04 -2.03
C TRP A 189 -9.74 -16.18 -1.33
N ARG A 190 -10.18 -15.99 -0.09
CA ARG A 190 -11.02 -16.98 0.64
C ARG A 190 -12.33 -17.26 -0.07
N ALA A 191 -12.90 -16.26 -0.72
CA ALA A 191 -14.09 -16.40 -1.55
C ALA A 191 -13.83 -17.07 -2.92
N GLY A 192 -12.58 -17.43 -3.23
CA GLY A 192 -12.19 -18.07 -4.49
C GLY A 192 -12.24 -17.17 -5.71
N GLN A 193 -12.27 -15.86 -5.52
CA GLN A 193 -12.38 -14.88 -6.62
C GLN A 193 -11.02 -14.51 -7.21
N VAL A 194 -9.96 -14.59 -6.42
CA VAL A 194 -8.56 -14.34 -6.83
C VAL A 194 -7.65 -15.46 -6.33
N ARG A 195 -6.48 -15.57 -6.96
CA ARG A 195 -5.41 -16.49 -6.58
C ARG A 195 -4.06 -15.83 -6.71
#